data_caff0d15d9260ca5aa60c68b831b1e43
#
_entry.id   caff0d15d9260ca5aa60c68b831b1e43
#
_cell.length_a   1.000
_cell.length_b   1.000
_cell.length_c   1.000
_cell.angle_alpha   90.00
_cell.angle_beta   90.00
_cell.angle_gamma   90.00
#
_symmetry.space_group_name_H-M   'P 1'
#
loop_
_entity.id
_entity.type
_entity.pdbx_description
1 polymer ?
#
loop_
_entity_poly.entity_id
_entity_poly.type
_entity_poly.pdbx_seq_one_letter_code
_entity_poly.pdbx_strand_id
1 'polypeptide(L)'
;MDTPIHVVAVVASQAGGNTDRLVGRVLEAGRDSQAGVTVTAIHLGAGPLDQARVEGYVQSLAGADAVVLGTPMYRSTYAAVLKELLERVPRGGPSERFEGPLRAKAVGIVATGGSHHHFLGVDPLIDLLVRYFGAYVVPPVLYGVIRSSGGDAPMDPGLAEDAVRFGRALVALASAIQRDERLGDARAQI
;
A
#
# COMPACT_ATOMS: atom_id res chain seq x y z
N MET A 1 -4.79 20.81 16.44
CA MET A 1 -4.05 20.81 15.16
C MET A 1 -3.96 19.37 14.73
N ASP A 2 -4.30 19.07 13.48
CA ASP A 2 -4.13 17.71 12.97
C ASP A 2 -2.63 17.38 12.88
N THR A 3 -2.27 16.19 13.35
CA THR A 3 -0.88 15.72 13.25
C THR A 3 -0.57 15.46 11.76
N PRO A 4 0.60 15.89 11.24
CA PRO A 4 0.97 15.59 9.87
C PRO A 4 0.96 14.09 9.58
N ILE A 5 0.52 13.70 8.39
CA ILE A 5 0.48 12.31 7.92
C ILE A 5 1.39 12.15 6.70
N HIS A 6 2.33 11.25 6.77
CA HIS A 6 3.15 10.87 5.62
C HIS A 6 2.68 9.53 5.04
N VAL A 7 2.20 9.56 3.80
CA VAL A 7 1.76 8.36 3.07
C VAL A 7 2.85 7.94 2.09
N VAL A 8 3.31 6.72 2.20
CA VAL A 8 4.27 6.12 1.25
C VAL A 8 3.56 5.06 0.41
N ALA A 9 3.60 5.20 -0.91
CA ALA A 9 3.14 4.18 -1.84
C ALA A 9 4.32 3.37 -2.38
N VAL A 10 4.22 2.05 -2.33
CA VAL A 10 5.11 1.12 -3.02
C VAL A 10 4.36 0.52 -4.19
N VAL A 11 4.80 0.81 -5.41
CA VAL A 11 4.13 0.43 -6.65
C VAL A 11 4.93 -0.64 -7.39
N ALA A 12 4.37 -1.84 -7.49
CA ALA A 12 4.99 -2.99 -8.15
C ALA A 12 4.71 -3.02 -9.67
N SER A 13 4.66 -1.84 -10.29
CA SER A 13 4.50 -1.68 -11.74
C SER A 13 5.43 -0.56 -12.24
N GLN A 14 5.50 -0.42 -13.55
CA GLN A 14 6.19 0.71 -14.17
C GLN A 14 5.43 2.01 -13.93
N ALA A 15 6.16 3.11 -13.85
CA ALA A 15 5.57 4.45 -13.82
C ALA A 15 4.70 4.70 -15.06
N GLY A 16 3.55 5.34 -14.86
CA GLY A 16 2.54 5.57 -15.91
C GLY A 16 1.67 4.35 -16.25
N GLY A 17 1.94 3.18 -15.66
CA GLY A 17 1.10 2.00 -15.83
C GLY A 17 -0.25 2.11 -15.09
N ASN A 18 -1.16 1.18 -15.39
CA ASN A 18 -2.52 1.21 -14.85
C ASN A 18 -2.57 1.20 -13.31
N THR A 19 -1.73 0.38 -12.68
CA THR A 19 -1.63 0.33 -11.21
C THR A 19 -1.11 1.66 -10.65
N ASP A 20 -0.08 2.23 -11.28
CA ASP A 20 0.50 3.49 -10.87
C ASP A 20 -0.51 4.64 -10.96
N ARG A 21 -1.27 4.72 -12.05
CA ARG A 21 -2.34 5.72 -12.22
C ARG A 21 -3.43 5.61 -11.16
N LEU A 22 -3.84 4.37 -10.83
CA LEU A 22 -4.85 4.15 -9.80
C LEU A 22 -4.31 4.51 -8.41
N VAL A 23 -3.06 4.15 -8.10
CA VAL A 23 -2.36 4.57 -6.88
C VAL A 23 -2.25 6.09 -6.83
N GLY A 24 -1.85 6.74 -7.92
CA GLY A 24 -1.77 8.20 -8.01
C GLY A 24 -3.08 8.88 -7.60
N ARG A 25 -4.22 8.35 -8.08
CA ARG A 25 -5.54 8.88 -7.71
C ARG A 25 -5.86 8.71 -6.23
N VAL A 26 -5.46 7.58 -5.62
CA VAL A 26 -5.59 7.36 -4.17
C VAL A 26 -4.75 8.35 -3.38
N LEU A 27 -3.49 8.57 -3.79
CA LEU A 27 -2.57 9.50 -3.12
C LEU A 27 -3.04 10.95 -3.22
N GLU A 28 -3.52 11.39 -4.38
CA GLU A 28 -4.11 12.72 -4.56
C GLU A 28 -5.28 12.93 -3.59
N ALA A 29 -6.22 11.98 -3.57
CA ALA A 29 -7.38 12.06 -2.69
C ALA A 29 -7.02 12.03 -1.19
N GLY A 30 -5.99 11.26 -0.82
CA GLY A 30 -5.45 11.25 0.54
C GLY A 30 -4.83 12.61 0.89
N ARG A 31 -3.97 13.14 0.03
CA ARG A 31 -3.33 14.45 0.23
C ARG A 31 -4.35 15.57 0.39
N ASP A 32 -5.42 15.54 -0.41
CA ASP A 32 -6.45 16.58 -0.41
C ASP A 32 -7.49 16.39 0.72
N SER A 33 -7.42 15.31 1.50
CA SER A 33 -8.41 14.98 2.53
C SER A 33 -8.28 15.80 3.81
N GLN A 34 -7.06 16.21 4.16
CA GLN A 34 -6.78 17.07 5.31
C GLN A 34 -5.44 17.82 5.14
N ALA A 35 -5.27 18.92 5.88
CA ALA A 35 -4.03 19.68 5.88
C ALA A 35 -2.87 18.85 6.48
N GLY A 36 -1.66 19.05 5.96
CA GLY A 36 -0.45 18.40 6.48
C GLY A 36 -0.21 16.96 5.97
N VAL A 37 -1.03 16.46 5.04
CA VAL A 37 -0.76 15.17 4.39
C VAL A 37 0.30 15.33 3.30
N THR A 38 1.37 14.53 3.40
CA THR A 38 2.42 14.43 2.38
C THR A 38 2.41 13.03 1.77
N VAL A 39 2.77 12.91 0.49
CA VAL A 39 2.76 11.64 -0.24
C VAL A 39 4.09 11.40 -0.95
N THR A 40 4.55 10.16 -0.94
CA THR A 40 5.74 9.71 -1.67
C THR A 40 5.40 8.42 -2.42
N ALA A 41 5.73 8.33 -3.70
CA ALA A 41 5.58 7.11 -4.49
C ALA A 41 6.94 6.49 -4.82
N ILE A 42 7.06 5.20 -4.60
CA ILE A 42 8.25 4.38 -4.87
C ILE A 42 7.87 3.31 -5.88
N HIS A 43 8.57 3.26 -7.00
CA HIS A 43 8.36 2.22 -8.02
C HIS A 43 9.44 1.14 -7.89
N LEU A 44 9.02 -0.10 -7.73
CA LEU A 44 9.95 -1.23 -7.60
C LEU A 44 10.70 -1.50 -8.92
N GLY A 45 10.11 -1.12 -10.05
CA GLY A 45 10.71 -1.29 -11.38
C GLY A 45 10.75 -2.75 -11.83
N ALA A 46 11.48 -3.00 -12.92
CA ALA A 46 11.75 -4.33 -13.43
C ALA A 46 13.13 -4.80 -12.96
N GLY A 47 13.23 -6.05 -12.58
CA GLY A 47 14.47 -6.70 -12.17
C GLY A 47 14.58 -6.93 -10.66
N PRO A 48 15.61 -7.69 -10.24
CA PRO A 48 15.79 -8.06 -8.85
C PRO A 48 16.09 -6.82 -7.98
N LEU A 49 15.64 -6.86 -6.74
CA LEU A 49 15.91 -5.83 -5.76
C LEU A 49 17.29 -6.08 -5.13
N ASP A 50 18.25 -5.18 -5.35
CA ASP A 50 19.51 -5.23 -4.63
C ASP A 50 19.33 -4.80 -3.15
N GLN A 51 20.35 -5.04 -2.34
CA GLN A 51 20.31 -4.79 -0.91
C GLN A 51 20.12 -3.29 -0.59
N ALA A 52 20.80 -2.41 -1.29
CA ALA A 52 20.74 -0.97 -1.04
C ALA A 52 19.34 -0.40 -1.34
N ARG A 53 18.71 -0.86 -2.42
CA ARG A 53 17.32 -0.48 -2.76
C ARG A 53 16.34 -0.95 -1.69
N VAL A 54 16.46 -2.19 -1.24
CA VAL A 54 15.60 -2.73 -0.18
C VAL A 54 15.76 -1.94 1.12
N GLU A 55 16.98 -1.65 1.54
CA GLU A 55 17.23 -0.82 2.73
C GLU A 55 16.59 0.56 2.61
N GLY A 56 16.70 1.22 1.47
CA GLY A 56 16.04 2.49 1.19
C GLY A 56 14.51 2.40 1.26
N TYR A 57 13.93 1.32 0.73
CA TYR A 57 12.48 1.09 0.79
C TYR A 57 12.01 0.80 2.21
N VAL A 58 12.75 -0.02 2.97
CA VAL A 58 12.45 -0.29 4.39
C VAL A 58 12.51 0.99 5.22
N GLN A 59 13.50 1.86 5.00
CA GLN A 59 13.58 3.16 5.66
C GLN A 59 12.39 4.06 5.32
N SER A 60 11.99 4.09 4.05
CA SER A 60 10.80 4.87 3.62
C SER A 60 9.53 4.35 4.27
N LEU A 61 9.35 3.03 4.33
CA LEU A 61 8.22 2.39 5.01
C LEU A 61 8.24 2.67 6.52
N ALA A 62 9.41 2.66 7.16
CA ALA A 62 9.55 2.96 8.59
C ALA A 62 9.13 4.40 8.91
N GLY A 63 9.48 5.35 8.05
CA GLY A 63 9.12 6.76 8.19
C GLY A 63 7.69 7.12 7.78
N ALA A 64 6.89 6.18 7.28
CA ALA A 64 5.51 6.43 6.87
C ALA A 64 4.53 6.28 8.02
N ASP A 65 3.44 7.04 8.01
CA ASP A 65 2.28 6.87 8.90
C ASP A 65 1.22 5.96 8.26
N ALA A 66 1.15 5.96 6.94
CA ALA A 66 0.32 5.07 6.15
C ALA A 66 1.07 4.56 4.93
N VAL A 67 0.71 3.37 4.46
CA VAL A 67 1.33 2.72 3.31
C VAL A 67 0.27 2.34 2.28
N VAL A 68 0.55 2.58 0.99
CA VAL A 68 -0.20 2.03 -0.13
C VAL A 68 0.65 0.98 -0.83
N LEU A 69 0.14 -0.24 -0.96
CA LEU A 69 0.76 -1.28 -1.77
C LEU A 69 0.01 -1.40 -3.09
N GLY A 70 0.63 -0.90 -4.17
CA GLY A 70 0.10 -0.96 -5.52
C GLY A 70 0.64 -2.16 -6.29
N THR A 71 -0.22 -3.05 -6.79
CA THR A 71 0.21 -4.27 -7.48
C THR A 71 -0.67 -4.62 -8.67
N PRO A 72 -0.10 -4.93 -9.85
CA PRO A 72 -0.82 -5.65 -10.87
C PRO A 72 -1.01 -7.12 -10.44
N MET A 73 -2.15 -7.70 -10.86
CA MET A 73 -2.43 -9.11 -10.63
C MET A 73 -1.97 -9.94 -11.84
N TYR A 74 -1.01 -10.80 -11.63
CA TYR A 74 -0.51 -11.72 -12.63
C TYR A 74 -0.83 -13.17 -12.23
N ARG A 75 -1.53 -13.91 -13.10
CA ARG A 75 -1.87 -15.31 -12.84
C ARG A 75 -2.54 -15.52 -11.47
N SER A 76 -3.51 -14.66 -11.16
CA SER A 76 -4.31 -14.69 -9.94
C SER A 76 -3.52 -14.46 -8.64
N THR A 77 -2.37 -13.76 -8.71
CA THR A 77 -1.63 -13.34 -7.51
C THR A 77 -0.98 -11.97 -7.73
N TYR A 78 -0.56 -11.32 -6.65
CA TYR A 78 0.16 -10.05 -6.72
C TYR A 78 1.57 -10.22 -7.29
N ALA A 79 2.15 -9.13 -7.77
CA ALA A 79 3.43 -9.14 -8.48
C ALA A 79 4.58 -9.73 -7.64
N ALA A 80 5.42 -10.57 -8.25
CA ALA A 80 6.53 -11.25 -7.59
C ALA A 80 7.53 -10.27 -6.95
N VAL A 81 7.79 -9.12 -7.58
CA VAL A 81 8.68 -8.09 -7.04
C VAL A 81 8.15 -7.49 -5.73
N LEU A 82 6.83 -7.39 -5.56
CA LEU A 82 6.25 -6.96 -4.28
C LEU A 82 6.45 -8.04 -3.20
N LYS A 83 6.29 -9.31 -3.57
CA LYS A 83 6.54 -10.44 -2.67
C LYS A 83 8.01 -10.46 -2.23
N GLU A 84 8.95 -10.29 -3.18
CA GLU A 84 10.39 -10.21 -2.90
C GLU A 84 10.72 -9.10 -1.91
N LEU A 85 10.14 -7.91 -2.06
CA LEU A 85 10.31 -6.83 -1.09
C LEU A 85 9.79 -7.23 0.29
N LEU A 86 8.54 -7.72 0.36
CA LEU A 86 7.89 -8.04 1.63
C LEU A 86 8.61 -9.17 2.41
N GLU A 87 9.26 -10.11 1.73
CA GLU A 87 10.11 -11.13 2.35
C GLU A 87 11.38 -10.55 3.01
N ARG A 88 11.77 -9.35 2.64
CA ARG A 88 12.97 -8.66 3.14
C ARG A 88 12.64 -7.50 4.08
N VAL A 89 11.35 -7.17 4.26
CA VAL A 89 10.88 -6.20 5.25
C VAL A 89 10.93 -6.83 6.64
N PRO A 90 11.61 -6.21 7.63
CA PRO A 90 11.62 -6.71 9.01
C PRO A 90 10.20 -6.78 9.59
N ARG A 91 9.92 -7.87 10.29
CA ARG A 91 8.64 -8.05 11.00
C ARG A 91 8.51 -7.12 12.21
N GLY A 92 9.61 -6.89 12.89
CA GLY A 92 9.65 -6.25 14.20
C GLY A 92 9.27 -7.22 15.30
N GLY A 93 10.19 -7.51 16.18
CA GLY A 93 9.99 -8.40 17.32
C GLY A 93 10.97 -8.07 18.44
N PRO A 94 10.84 -8.68 19.62
CA PRO A 94 11.68 -8.39 20.78
C PRO A 94 13.19 -8.58 20.54
N SER A 95 13.55 -9.39 19.53
CA SER A 95 14.93 -9.69 19.13
C SER A 95 15.39 -8.88 17.92
N GLU A 96 14.52 -8.12 17.27
CA GLU A 96 14.86 -7.34 16.10
C GLU A 96 15.18 -5.89 16.47
N ARG A 97 16.23 -5.37 15.83
CA ARG A 97 16.78 -4.04 16.10
C ARG A 97 15.85 -2.88 15.71
N PHE A 98 14.76 -3.18 15.00
CA PHE A 98 13.78 -2.22 14.52
C PHE A 98 12.37 -2.71 14.81
N GLU A 99 11.51 -1.82 15.27
CA GLU A 99 10.07 -2.02 15.18
C GLU A 99 9.70 -2.24 13.70
N GLY A 100 8.86 -3.25 13.41
CA GLY A 100 8.52 -3.61 12.04
C GLY A 100 7.92 -2.42 11.28
N PRO A 101 8.45 -2.07 10.09
CA PRO A 101 8.02 -0.87 9.36
C PRO A 101 6.54 -0.84 8.96
N LEU A 102 5.86 -1.99 8.99
CA LEU A 102 4.44 -2.10 8.67
C LEU A 102 3.56 -2.35 9.92
N ARG A 103 4.17 -2.60 11.09
CA ARG A 103 3.44 -2.89 12.31
C ARG A 103 2.60 -1.70 12.75
N ALA A 104 1.34 -1.97 13.11
CA ALA A 104 0.37 -0.98 13.56
C ALA A 104 0.16 0.20 12.61
N LYS A 105 0.47 0.05 11.32
CA LYS A 105 0.24 1.09 10.32
C LYS A 105 -1.04 0.86 9.53
N ALA A 106 -1.65 1.95 9.08
CA ALA A 106 -2.70 1.89 8.08
C ALA A 106 -2.12 1.47 6.73
N VAL A 107 -2.58 0.36 6.17
CA VAL A 107 -2.12 -0.15 4.87
C VAL A 107 -3.28 -0.26 3.91
N GLY A 108 -3.19 0.41 2.78
CA GLY A 108 -4.11 0.30 1.66
C GLY A 108 -3.56 -0.62 0.58
N ILE A 109 -4.37 -1.54 0.07
CA ILE A 109 -4.01 -2.38 -1.08
C ILE A 109 -4.75 -1.87 -2.31
N VAL A 110 -4.00 -1.54 -3.36
CA VAL A 110 -4.49 -1.14 -4.67
C VAL A 110 -4.05 -2.17 -5.69
N ALA A 111 -4.98 -2.95 -6.22
CA ALA A 111 -4.69 -3.99 -7.19
C ALA A 111 -5.36 -3.72 -8.53
N THR A 112 -4.71 -4.10 -9.63
CA THR A 112 -5.28 -4.01 -10.96
C THR A 112 -5.15 -5.34 -11.70
N GLY A 113 -6.16 -5.70 -12.47
CA GLY A 113 -6.15 -6.91 -13.27
C GLY A 113 -7.00 -6.81 -14.52
N GLY A 114 -6.85 -7.77 -15.44
CA GLY A 114 -7.61 -7.82 -16.69
C GLY A 114 -9.05 -8.35 -16.55
N SER A 115 -9.41 -8.92 -15.41
CA SER A 115 -10.75 -9.49 -15.16
C SER A 115 -11.09 -9.49 -13.67
N HIS A 116 -12.37 -9.61 -13.34
CA HIS A 116 -12.84 -9.74 -11.95
C HIS A 116 -12.42 -11.03 -11.27
N HIS A 117 -12.11 -12.10 -12.03
CA HIS A 117 -11.76 -13.40 -11.47
C HIS A 117 -10.47 -13.39 -10.64
N HIS A 118 -9.61 -12.40 -10.81
CA HIS A 118 -8.33 -12.30 -10.08
C HIS A 118 -8.46 -11.59 -8.74
N PHE A 119 -9.64 -11.09 -8.39
CA PHE A 119 -9.86 -10.32 -7.15
C PHE A 119 -9.41 -11.08 -5.89
N LEU A 120 -9.79 -12.34 -5.75
CA LEU A 120 -9.43 -13.17 -4.58
C LEU A 120 -7.93 -13.47 -4.48
N GLY A 121 -7.16 -13.22 -5.54
CA GLY A 121 -5.70 -13.39 -5.52
C GLY A 121 -4.97 -12.38 -4.62
N VAL A 122 -5.66 -11.40 -4.03
CA VAL A 122 -5.09 -10.47 -3.03
C VAL A 122 -5.18 -11.02 -1.61
N ASP A 123 -5.97 -12.04 -1.32
CA ASP A 123 -6.18 -12.58 0.03
C ASP A 123 -4.87 -12.99 0.71
N PRO A 124 -3.89 -13.65 0.04
CA PRO A 124 -2.61 -13.96 0.66
C PRO A 124 -1.81 -12.71 1.06
N LEU A 125 -1.98 -11.58 0.36
CA LEU A 125 -1.35 -10.32 0.73
C LEU A 125 -2.01 -9.71 1.98
N ILE A 126 -3.34 -9.77 2.07
CA ILE A 126 -4.08 -9.33 3.25
C ILE A 126 -3.65 -10.15 4.48
N ASP A 127 -3.62 -11.48 4.34
CA ASP A 127 -3.20 -12.39 5.41
C ASP A 127 -1.78 -12.09 5.90
N LEU A 128 -0.85 -11.86 4.97
CA LEU A 128 0.53 -11.49 5.29
C LEU A 128 0.59 -10.17 6.07
N LEU A 129 -0.13 -9.15 5.62
CA LEU A 129 -0.13 -7.84 6.27
C LEU A 129 -0.75 -7.89 7.67
N VAL A 130 -1.89 -8.54 7.82
CA VAL A 130 -2.63 -8.58 9.08
C VAL A 130 -1.97 -9.54 10.07
N ARG A 131 -1.70 -10.78 9.66
CA ARG A 131 -1.26 -11.84 10.59
C ARG A 131 0.23 -11.80 10.87
N TYR A 132 1.05 -11.50 9.86
CA TYR A 132 2.49 -11.52 9.98
C TYR A 132 3.05 -10.16 10.39
N PHE A 133 2.63 -9.06 9.75
CA PHE A 133 3.14 -7.72 10.07
C PHE A 133 2.34 -6.99 11.15
N GLY A 134 1.12 -7.39 11.46
CA GLY A 134 0.26 -6.69 12.42
C GLY A 134 -0.21 -5.33 11.91
N ALA A 135 -0.40 -5.19 10.60
CA ALA A 135 -0.88 -3.97 9.97
C ALA A 135 -2.41 -3.86 10.03
N TYR A 136 -2.92 -2.63 9.99
CA TYR A 136 -4.34 -2.33 9.82
C TYR A 136 -4.66 -2.15 8.33
N VAL A 137 -5.24 -3.16 7.70
CA VAL A 137 -5.60 -3.09 6.28
C VAL A 137 -6.92 -2.35 6.09
N VAL A 138 -6.92 -1.33 5.23
CA VAL A 138 -8.11 -0.54 4.89
C VAL A 138 -9.07 -1.38 4.02
N PRO A 139 -10.31 -1.64 4.48
CA PRO A 139 -11.30 -2.34 3.68
C PRO A 139 -12.14 -1.36 2.81
N PRO A 140 -12.67 -1.83 1.67
CA PRO A 140 -12.25 -3.02 0.93
C PRO A 140 -10.92 -2.78 0.20
N VAL A 141 -10.26 -3.84 -0.27
CA VAL A 141 -9.16 -3.67 -1.24
C VAL A 141 -9.68 -2.94 -2.48
N LEU A 142 -8.96 -1.92 -2.92
CA LEU A 142 -9.31 -1.23 -4.16
C LEU A 142 -8.83 -2.07 -5.36
N TYR A 143 -9.76 -2.66 -6.08
CA TYR A 143 -9.47 -3.50 -7.23
C TYR A 143 -10.00 -2.91 -8.53
N GLY A 144 -9.09 -2.55 -9.45
CA GLY A 144 -9.44 -2.03 -10.76
C GLY A 144 -9.36 -3.09 -11.86
N VAL A 145 -10.45 -3.32 -12.60
CA VAL A 145 -10.42 -4.11 -13.84
C VAL A 145 -10.07 -3.18 -15.00
N ILE A 146 -8.85 -3.32 -15.53
CA ILE A 146 -8.35 -2.48 -16.60
C ILE A 146 -7.93 -3.38 -17.75
N ARG A 147 -8.70 -3.33 -18.84
CA ARG A 147 -8.53 -4.23 -20.02
C ARG A 147 -7.59 -3.66 -21.08
N SER A 148 -7.29 -2.37 -21.04
CA SER A 148 -6.38 -1.73 -21.99
C SER A 148 -4.93 -1.79 -21.49
N SER A 149 -4.02 -2.18 -22.34
CA SER A 149 -2.57 -2.19 -22.04
C SER A 149 -1.88 -0.81 -22.27
N GLY A 150 -2.62 0.20 -22.67
CA GLY A 150 -2.10 1.57 -22.91
C GLY A 150 -2.49 2.52 -21.79
N GLY A 151 -1.51 3.27 -21.26
CA GLY A 151 -1.71 4.23 -20.17
C GLY A 151 -2.66 5.41 -20.50
N ASP A 152 -3.13 5.55 -21.73
CA ASP A 152 -3.92 6.71 -22.16
C ASP A 152 -5.44 6.51 -22.07
N ALA A 153 -5.91 5.30 -21.79
CA ALA A 153 -7.34 5.08 -21.61
C ALA A 153 -7.86 5.79 -20.36
N PRO A 154 -9.00 6.49 -20.43
CA PRO A 154 -9.60 7.12 -19.25
C PRO A 154 -9.94 6.06 -18.21
N MET A 155 -9.73 6.38 -16.94
CA MET A 155 -10.15 5.55 -15.82
C MET A 155 -11.69 5.52 -15.76
N ASP A 156 -12.25 4.36 -15.46
CA ASP A 156 -13.68 4.24 -15.21
C ASP A 156 -14.11 5.23 -14.10
N PRO A 157 -15.17 6.01 -14.29
CA PRO A 157 -15.60 7.01 -13.31
C PRO A 157 -15.91 6.42 -11.94
N GLY A 158 -16.55 5.25 -11.86
CA GLY A 158 -16.83 4.57 -10.60
C GLY A 158 -15.57 4.14 -9.88
N LEU A 159 -14.58 3.61 -10.62
CA LEU A 159 -13.27 3.28 -10.06
C LEU A 159 -12.54 4.52 -9.56
N ALA A 160 -12.64 5.64 -10.27
CA ALA A 160 -12.04 6.91 -9.84
C ALA A 160 -12.66 7.43 -8.54
N GLU A 161 -13.99 7.31 -8.38
CA GLU A 161 -14.68 7.64 -7.14
C GLU A 161 -14.30 6.71 -5.99
N ASP A 162 -14.17 5.40 -6.25
CA ASP A 162 -13.71 4.42 -5.28
C ASP A 162 -12.29 4.75 -4.80
N ALA A 163 -11.39 5.16 -5.71
CA ALA A 163 -10.05 5.59 -5.35
C ALA A 163 -10.06 6.82 -4.42
N VAL A 164 -10.96 7.77 -4.65
CA VAL A 164 -11.12 8.95 -3.78
C VAL A 164 -11.60 8.53 -2.38
N ARG A 165 -12.63 7.69 -2.30
CA ARG A 165 -13.13 7.19 -1.01
C ARG A 165 -12.04 6.43 -0.25
N PHE A 166 -11.30 5.59 -0.96
CA PHE A 166 -10.22 4.78 -0.41
C PHE A 166 -9.05 5.62 0.14
N GLY A 167 -8.58 6.62 -0.61
CA GLY A 167 -7.51 7.51 -0.17
C GLY A 167 -7.87 8.29 1.10
N ARG A 168 -9.10 8.78 1.18
CA ARG A 168 -9.62 9.45 2.38
C ARG A 168 -9.73 8.50 3.58
N ALA A 169 -10.21 7.27 3.37
CA ALA A 169 -10.31 6.26 4.43
C ALA A 169 -8.93 5.87 4.98
N LEU A 170 -7.92 5.75 4.10
CA LEU A 170 -6.54 5.45 4.49
C LEU A 170 -5.98 6.52 5.44
N VAL A 171 -6.12 7.79 5.07
CA VAL A 171 -5.65 8.91 5.89
C VAL A 171 -6.43 9.01 7.21
N ALA A 172 -7.74 8.80 7.18
CA ALA A 172 -8.57 8.79 8.38
C ALA A 172 -8.15 7.67 9.36
N LEU A 173 -7.84 6.47 8.85
CA LEU A 173 -7.35 5.36 9.67
C LEU A 173 -5.97 5.68 10.26
N ALA A 174 -5.03 6.21 9.46
CA ALA A 174 -3.72 6.62 9.94
C ALA A 174 -3.84 7.67 11.07
N SER A 175 -4.69 8.67 10.87
CA SER A 175 -4.96 9.70 11.88
C SER A 175 -5.58 9.12 13.16
N ALA A 176 -6.42 8.09 13.06
CA ALA A 176 -6.98 7.41 14.22
C ALA A 176 -5.92 6.64 14.99
N ILE A 177 -5.03 5.94 14.28
CA ILE A 177 -3.91 5.20 14.88
C ILE A 177 -2.95 6.14 15.62
N GLN A 178 -2.61 7.29 15.03
CA GLN A 178 -1.75 8.28 15.70
C GLN A 178 -2.38 8.87 16.98
N ARG A 179 -3.70 8.97 17.03
CA ARG A 179 -4.40 9.58 18.18
C ARG A 179 -4.71 8.59 19.30
N ASP A 180 -4.64 7.30 19.06
CA ASP A 180 -5.00 6.28 20.06
C ASP A 180 -3.85 5.26 20.22
N GLU A 181 -3.13 5.39 21.33
CA GLU A 181 -1.99 4.53 21.67
C GLU A 181 -2.35 3.03 21.67
N ARG A 182 -3.62 2.68 21.98
CA ARG A 182 -4.09 1.29 21.97
C ARG A 182 -4.05 0.70 20.56
N LEU A 183 -4.22 1.51 19.52
CA LEU A 183 -4.06 1.07 18.13
C LEU A 183 -2.57 0.91 17.76
N GLY A 184 -1.68 1.70 18.37
CA GLY A 184 -0.23 1.56 18.18
C GLY A 184 0.35 0.26 18.76
N ASP A 185 -0.36 -0.41 19.67
CA ASP A 185 0.06 -1.66 20.31
C ASP A 185 -0.29 -2.93 19.52
N ALA A 186 -0.82 -2.83 18.31
CA ALA A 186 -1.11 -4.00 17.48
C ALA A 186 0.13 -4.89 17.32
N ARG A 187 -0.04 -6.18 17.56
CA ARG A 187 1.04 -7.19 17.50
C ARG A 187 0.65 -8.32 16.57
N ALA A 188 1.63 -8.83 15.83
CA ALA A 188 1.44 -10.05 15.06
C ALA A 188 1.15 -11.24 16.00
N GLN A 189 0.33 -12.17 15.53
CA GLN A 189 -0.10 -13.31 16.34
C GLN A 189 0.92 -14.45 16.40
N ILE A 190 2.02 -14.39 15.64
CA ILE A 190 3.00 -15.47 15.50
C ILE A 190 4.37 -14.96 15.92
#